data_328a650aad4858b8d37bab9ae1d3aa2b
#
_entry.id   328a650aad4858b8d37bab9ae1d3aa2b
#
_cell.length_a   1.000
_cell.length_b   1.000
_cell.length_c   1.000
_cell.angle_alpha   90.00
_cell.angle_beta   90.00
_cell.angle_gamma   90.00
#
_symmetry.space_group_name_H-M   'P 1'
#
loop_
_entity.id
_entity.type
_entity.pdbx_description
1 polymer ?
#
loop_
_entity_poly.entity_id
_entity_poly.type
_entity_poly.pdbx_seq_one_letter_code
_entity_poly.pdbx_strand_id
1 'polypeptide(L)'
;MLHSLYLENIALIEKLGIELFPGFNVLTGETGAGKSIIIDAVNFVLGERTSRELIRYGAAKAKVEAVFDVSENDAVFPILKELGVGVQDGELMLSRELTSAGRNVCRVNGVLVPVASLKSVSDALIDIHGQHEHQSLLDPENHIGYLDAYCHAESWPVLEIINKLAYERGELKLKRNSGFSSEREREREIDVLRYQIDEIRAASLETGEEERLNKEKTMLLNAERIRTAFETAHMALTGAEEGSALAAMDAARRSVKDIASLSEEYAALSEKLDELYYSAEDIAYTLRDAAEGVELDMERLDAVEQRLKQISDLRRKYGRTVEDVLAFLSDAEAKLNELINAEAFIAEIDAKLEKIKAEYDKQADKLSDIRQKAAERLKNAVLCELKELGMEKARFDVQLTDCSSGDVRIGGRESAEFMLSANPGEPLKPLEKVASGGELSRIMLCFKSIFADNDKVPTLIFDEIDTGISGRTAAVVGEKMLKIATKHQVICVTHLAQIAALADTHILVQKHDDGVSTYVETHLLNEDEKTMRIARMMDGESDSPSAIKHARELIARAEKIKAKTSNCF
;
A
#
# COMPACT_ATOMS: atom_id res chain seq x y z
N MET A 1 -1.89 4.32 19.45
CA MET A 1 -2.78 4.60 20.58
C MET A 1 -3.27 6.04 20.52
N LEU A 2 -4.48 6.35 20.97
CA LEU A 2 -5.00 7.73 20.99
C LEU A 2 -4.31 8.54 22.12
N HIS A 3 -3.56 9.56 21.74
CA HIS A 3 -2.79 10.38 22.67
C HIS A 3 -3.60 11.60 23.15
N SER A 4 -4.27 12.30 22.23
CA SER A 4 -5.06 13.47 22.58
C SER A 4 -6.25 13.66 21.65
N LEU A 5 -7.30 14.27 22.20
CA LEU A 5 -8.53 14.61 21.49
C LEU A 5 -8.84 16.09 21.74
N TYR A 6 -8.99 16.87 20.67
CA TYR A 6 -9.38 18.28 20.73
C TYR A 6 -10.72 18.49 20.04
N LEU A 7 -11.65 19.12 20.75
CA LEU A 7 -13.00 19.43 20.28
C LEU A 7 -13.18 20.94 20.23
N GLU A 8 -13.80 21.44 19.18
CA GLU A 8 -14.19 22.85 19.05
C GLU A 8 -15.60 22.97 18.48
N ASN A 9 -16.47 23.66 19.19
CA ASN A 9 -17.87 23.93 18.84
C ASN A 9 -18.71 22.65 18.59
N ILE A 10 -18.59 21.68 19.47
CA ILE A 10 -19.36 20.42 19.43
C ILE A 10 -20.46 20.45 20.50
N ALA A 11 -21.73 20.46 20.11
CA ALA A 11 -22.89 20.46 20.97
C ALA A 11 -22.78 21.51 22.12
N LEU A 12 -22.58 21.07 23.36
CA LEU A 12 -22.40 21.97 24.54
C LEU A 12 -20.93 22.39 24.72
N ILE A 13 -20.00 21.80 24.01
CA ILE A 13 -18.56 22.02 24.14
C ILE A 13 -18.15 23.17 23.23
N GLU A 14 -17.58 24.23 23.78
CA GLU A 14 -16.97 25.32 23.02
C GLU A 14 -15.55 24.93 22.62
N LYS A 15 -14.70 24.58 23.58
CA LYS A 15 -13.36 24.05 23.39
C LYS A 15 -13.05 23.07 24.50
N LEU A 16 -12.49 21.91 24.14
CA LEU A 16 -12.09 20.89 25.09
C LEU A 16 -10.86 20.15 24.55
N GLY A 17 -9.84 20.02 25.40
CA GLY A 17 -8.70 19.15 25.17
C GLY A 17 -8.71 18.02 26.18
N ILE A 18 -8.51 16.79 25.73
CA ILE A 18 -8.43 15.59 26.56
C ILE A 18 -7.12 14.89 26.24
N GLU A 19 -6.32 14.64 27.25
CA GLU A 19 -5.13 13.80 27.16
C GLU A 19 -5.47 12.39 27.66
N LEU A 20 -5.04 11.39 26.89
CA LEU A 20 -5.28 9.97 27.14
C LEU A 20 -3.93 9.25 27.24
N PHE A 21 -3.89 8.23 28.07
CA PHE A 21 -2.66 7.52 28.38
C PHE A 21 -2.75 6.04 28.01
N PRO A 22 -1.64 5.34 27.80
CA PRO A 22 -1.64 3.88 27.65
C PRO A 22 -2.32 3.18 28.85
N GLY A 23 -2.83 1.97 28.65
CA GLY A 23 -3.52 1.22 29.67
C GLY A 23 -5.00 1.56 29.78
N PHE A 24 -5.57 1.49 30.98
CA PHE A 24 -7.00 1.60 31.23
C PHE A 24 -7.40 3.03 31.65
N ASN A 25 -8.05 3.76 30.74
CA ASN A 25 -8.60 5.10 30.98
C ASN A 25 -10.10 5.02 31.24
N VAL A 26 -10.58 5.79 32.22
CA VAL A 26 -12.01 5.87 32.52
C VAL A 26 -12.49 7.31 32.47
N LEU A 27 -13.65 7.53 31.82
CA LEU A 27 -14.38 8.80 31.84
C LEU A 27 -15.59 8.67 32.75
N THR A 28 -15.64 9.47 33.80
CA THR A 28 -16.79 9.53 34.72
C THR A 28 -17.38 10.92 34.71
N GLY A 29 -18.65 11.04 35.10
CA GLY A 29 -19.37 12.31 35.17
C GLY A 29 -20.85 12.04 35.40
N GLU A 30 -21.64 13.08 35.66
CA GLU A 30 -23.10 12.97 35.80
C GLU A 30 -23.76 12.56 34.47
N THR A 31 -24.98 12.01 34.55
CA THR A 31 -25.79 11.73 33.38
C THR A 31 -26.10 13.04 32.66
N GLY A 32 -25.76 13.12 31.36
CA GLY A 32 -25.88 14.38 30.59
C GLY A 32 -24.73 15.37 30.75
N ALA A 33 -23.64 15.02 31.48
CA ALA A 33 -22.47 15.87 31.66
C ALA A 33 -21.59 16.05 30.42
N GLY A 34 -21.94 15.44 29.28
CA GLY A 34 -21.16 15.57 28.04
C GLY A 34 -20.33 14.35 27.67
N LYS A 35 -20.40 13.22 28.42
CA LYS A 35 -19.68 11.98 28.11
C LYS A 35 -20.02 11.45 26.70
N SER A 36 -21.32 11.34 26.39
CA SER A 36 -21.80 10.92 25.07
C SER A 36 -21.35 11.88 23.96
N ILE A 37 -21.28 13.20 24.27
CA ILE A 37 -20.78 14.20 23.30
C ILE A 37 -19.32 13.97 22.96
N ILE A 38 -18.49 13.49 23.91
CA ILE A 38 -17.12 13.14 23.67
C ILE A 38 -17.04 11.91 22.72
N ILE A 39 -17.88 10.90 22.96
CA ILE A 39 -17.95 9.71 22.09
C ILE A 39 -18.46 10.10 20.69
N ASP A 40 -19.49 10.94 20.59
CA ASP A 40 -20.00 11.45 19.31
C ASP A 40 -18.91 12.22 18.54
N ALA A 41 -18.07 12.98 19.26
CA ALA A 41 -16.95 13.69 18.67
C ALA A 41 -15.84 12.74 18.17
N VAL A 42 -15.58 11.67 18.91
CA VAL A 42 -14.66 10.61 18.44
C VAL A 42 -15.23 9.95 17.19
N ASN A 43 -16.49 9.51 17.20
CA ASN A 43 -17.16 8.95 16.02
C ASN A 43 -17.11 9.90 14.83
N PHE A 44 -17.31 11.18 15.08
CA PHE A 44 -17.22 12.19 14.04
C PHE A 44 -15.83 12.25 13.41
N VAL A 45 -14.74 12.32 14.17
CA VAL A 45 -13.38 12.43 13.62
C VAL A 45 -12.92 11.13 12.94
N LEU A 46 -13.50 9.99 13.32
CA LEU A 46 -13.22 8.68 12.71
C LEU A 46 -13.93 8.46 11.36
N GLY A 47 -14.78 9.36 10.94
CA GLY A 47 -15.40 9.27 9.62
C GLY A 47 -16.87 8.83 9.63
N GLU A 48 -17.47 8.60 10.81
CA GLU A 48 -18.87 8.18 10.90
C GLU A 48 -19.83 9.25 10.41
N ARG A 49 -21.06 8.81 10.05
CA ARG A 49 -22.13 9.71 9.61
C ARG A 49 -22.54 10.60 10.77
N THR A 50 -22.68 11.89 10.51
CA THR A 50 -23.07 12.86 11.52
C THR A 50 -24.16 13.80 10.98
N SER A 51 -24.97 14.33 11.90
CA SER A 51 -25.94 15.39 11.61
C SER A 51 -25.36 16.78 11.90
N ARG A 52 -25.99 17.81 11.34
CA ARG A 52 -25.63 19.21 11.65
C ARG A 52 -25.91 19.60 13.08
N GLU A 53 -26.69 18.82 13.78
CA GLU A 53 -27.02 19.02 15.21
C GLU A 53 -25.81 18.88 16.13
N LEU A 54 -24.73 18.22 15.61
CA LEU A 54 -23.44 18.16 16.31
C LEU A 54 -22.80 19.55 16.47
N ILE A 55 -23.10 20.51 15.60
CA ILE A 55 -22.52 21.85 15.65
C ILE A 55 -23.17 22.62 16.82
N ARG A 56 -22.34 23.24 17.69
CA ARG A 56 -22.79 24.10 18.78
C ARG A 56 -23.71 25.18 18.24
N TYR A 57 -24.81 25.43 18.94
CA TYR A 57 -25.76 26.48 18.58
C TYR A 57 -25.06 27.86 18.49
N GLY A 58 -25.26 28.52 17.35
CA GLY A 58 -24.63 29.81 17.04
C GLY A 58 -23.23 29.73 16.43
N ALA A 59 -22.61 28.54 16.36
CA ALA A 59 -21.30 28.37 15.73
C ALA A 59 -21.43 28.15 14.23
N ALA A 60 -20.45 28.67 13.45
CA ALA A 60 -20.39 28.50 12.02
C ALA A 60 -19.84 27.12 11.59
N LYS A 61 -19.03 26.50 12.42
CA LYS A 61 -18.43 25.19 12.21
C LYS A 61 -18.14 24.46 13.50
N ALA A 62 -18.09 23.13 13.41
CA ALA A 62 -17.54 22.22 14.40
C ALA A 62 -16.23 21.64 13.89
N LYS A 63 -15.28 21.38 14.79
CA LYS A 63 -13.99 20.77 14.48
C LYS A 63 -13.60 19.76 15.55
N VAL A 64 -13.08 18.61 15.12
CA VAL A 64 -12.46 17.62 16.01
C VAL A 64 -11.11 17.23 15.45
N GLU A 65 -10.12 17.12 16.33
CA GLU A 65 -8.78 16.64 16.04
C GLU A 65 -8.44 15.52 17.02
N ALA A 66 -7.90 14.42 16.50
CA ALA A 66 -7.43 13.28 17.27
C ALA A 66 -5.98 12.98 16.87
N VAL A 67 -5.11 12.89 17.85
CA VAL A 67 -3.69 12.58 17.66
C VAL A 67 -3.43 11.16 18.17
N PHE A 68 -2.85 10.34 17.32
CA PHE A 68 -2.52 8.95 17.60
C PHE A 68 -1.01 8.75 17.56
N ASP A 69 -0.49 7.99 18.51
CA ASP A 69 0.82 7.36 18.41
C ASP A 69 0.67 6.06 17.60
N VAL A 70 1.36 6.01 16.46
CA VAL A 70 1.33 4.88 15.52
C VAL A 70 2.70 4.18 15.40
N SER A 71 3.64 4.47 16.28
CA SER A 71 5.01 3.93 16.25
C SER A 71 5.07 2.40 16.19
N GLU A 72 4.10 1.73 16.79
CA GLU A 72 3.99 0.26 16.86
C GLU A 72 2.83 -0.30 16.02
N ASN A 73 2.21 0.51 15.12
CA ASN A 73 1.05 0.08 14.33
C ASN A 73 1.39 -0.14 12.86
N ASP A 74 1.88 -1.33 12.54
CA ASP A 74 2.22 -1.69 11.15
C ASP A 74 1.02 -1.72 10.20
N ALA A 75 -0.21 -1.88 10.71
CA ALA A 75 -1.40 -2.02 9.88
C ALA A 75 -1.82 -0.71 9.19
N VAL A 76 -1.47 0.45 9.75
CA VAL A 76 -1.85 1.75 9.20
C VAL A 76 -0.94 2.22 8.07
N PHE A 77 0.34 1.83 8.07
CA PHE A 77 1.34 2.35 7.12
C PHE A 77 1.04 2.05 5.63
N PRO A 78 0.56 0.86 5.24
CA PRO A 78 0.15 0.61 3.85
C PRO A 78 -0.93 1.58 3.38
N ILE A 79 -1.94 1.85 4.23
CA ILE A 79 -3.04 2.77 3.94
C ILE A 79 -2.53 4.19 3.77
N LEU A 80 -1.65 4.66 4.68
CA LEU A 80 -1.06 6.00 4.61
C LEU A 80 -0.19 6.18 3.36
N LYS A 81 0.53 5.14 2.95
CA LYS A 81 1.35 5.15 1.74
C LYS A 81 0.51 5.34 0.48
N GLU A 82 -0.64 4.66 0.38
CA GLU A 82 -1.58 4.84 -0.73
C GLU A 82 -2.15 6.26 -0.78
N LEU A 83 -2.36 6.88 0.38
CA LEU A 83 -2.86 8.25 0.50
C LEU A 83 -1.76 9.32 0.33
N GLY A 84 -0.49 8.94 0.23
CA GLY A 84 0.63 9.86 0.15
C GLY A 84 0.86 10.66 1.44
N VAL A 85 0.44 10.13 2.59
CA VAL A 85 0.57 10.77 3.90
C VAL A 85 1.83 10.28 4.61
N GLY A 86 2.71 11.21 4.99
CA GLY A 86 3.88 10.93 5.82
C GLY A 86 3.55 10.97 7.32
N VAL A 87 4.24 10.13 8.10
CA VAL A 87 4.23 10.16 9.57
C VAL A 87 5.58 10.70 10.04
N GLN A 88 5.56 11.65 10.98
CA GLN A 88 6.76 12.20 11.62
C GLN A 88 6.69 11.87 13.11
N ASP A 89 7.79 11.44 13.69
CA ASP A 89 7.94 11.12 15.12
C ASP A 89 6.89 10.13 15.67
N GLY A 90 6.31 9.28 14.80
CA GLY A 90 5.28 8.32 15.18
C GLY A 90 3.89 8.93 15.41
N GLU A 91 3.69 10.22 15.18
CA GLU A 91 2.40 10.90 15.39
C GLU A 91 1.56 10.95 14.11
N LEU A 92 0.28 10.62 14.26
CA LEU A 92 -0.72 10.70 13.20
C LEU A 92 -1.91 11.51 13.69
N MET A 93 -2.18 12.64 13.04
CA MET A 93 -3.31 13.52 13.36
C MET A 93 -4.45 13.32 12.35
N LEU A 94 -5.62 12.95 12.86
CA LEU A 94 -6.88 12.97 12.14
C LEU A 94 -7.61 14.26 12.48
N SER A 95 -8.16 14.95 11.49
CA SER A 95 -8.93 16.18 11.70
C SER A 95 -10.16 16.18 10.80
N ARG A 96 -11.31 16.53 11.40
CA ARG A 96 -12.56 16.68 10.65
C ARG A 96 -13.29 17.95 11.05
N GLU A 97 -13.74 18.70 10.03
CA GLU A 97 -14.53 19.92 10.20
C GLU A 97 -15.88 19.77 9.48
N LEU A 98 -16.96 20.20 10.16
CA LEU A 98 -18.30 20.29 9.58
C LEU A 98 -18.80 21.72 9.70
N THR A 99 -19.19 22.35 8.59
CA THR A 99 -19.77 23.69 8.59
C THR A 99 -21.29 23.64 8.67
N SER A 100 -21.90 24.71 9.15
CA SER A 100 -23.37 24.87 9.17
C SER A 100 -24.00 24.79 7.75
N ALA A 101 -23.23 25.12 6.69
CA ALA A 101 -23.60 24.92 5.30
C ALA A 101 -23.56 23.44 4.85
N GLY A 102 -23.07 22.52 5.69
CA GLY A 102 -22.98 21.08 5.41
C GLY A 102 -21.69 20.67 4.69
N ARG A 103 -20.71 21.57 4.54
CA ARG A 103 -19.40 21.20 3.99
C ARG A 103 -18.62 20.40 5.03
N ASN A 104 -18.16 19.24 4.63
CA ASN A 104 -17.38 18.31 5.44
C ASN A 104 -15.93 18.27 4.91
N VAL A 105 -14.96 18.49 5.76
CA VAL A 105 -13.53 18.54 5.41
C VAL A 105 -12.77 17.61 6.32
N CYS A 106 -12.13 16.58 5.74
CA CYS A 106 -11.32 15.60 6.45
C CYS A 106 -9.85 15.76 6.10
N ARG A 107 -8.96 15.61 7.08
CA ARG A 107 -7.51 15.64 6.88
C ARG A 107 -6.82 14.56 7.71
N VAL A 108 -5.76 14.03 7.14
CA VAL A 108 -4.80 13.13 7.80
C VAL A 108 -3.42 13.79 7.70
N ASN A 109 -2.81 14.14 8.82
CA ASN A 109 -1.57 14.96 8.89
C ASN A 109 -1.61 16.19 7.97
N GLY A 110 -2.77 16.91 7.98
CA GLY A 110 -2.97 18.10 7.16
C GLY A 110 -3.34 17.84 5.70
N VAL A 111 -3.15 16.64 5.17
CA VAL A 111 -3.52 16.25 3.80
C VAL A 111 -5.03 16.04 3.71
N LEU A 112 -5.68 16.65 2.72
CA LEU A 112 -7.11 16.48 2.46
C LEU A 112 -7.39 15.08 1.94
N VAL A 113 -8.34 14.39 2.58
CA VAL A 113 -8.75 13.04 2.18
C VAL A 113 -10.28 12.92 2.11
N PRO A 114 -10.83 12.01 1.30
CA PRO A 114 -12.25 11.64 1.36
C PRO A 114 -12.61 11.03 2.72
N VAL A 115 -13.91 11.12 3.11
CA VAL A 115 -14.40 10.49 4.35
C VAL A 115 -14.15 8.98 4.36
N ALA A 116 -14.31 8.29 3.23
CA ALA A 116 -14.05 6.86 3.12
C ALA A 116 -12.58 6.51 3.43
N SER A 117 -11.63 7.29 2.92
CA SER A 117 -10.21 7.10 3.22
C SER A 117 -9.87 7.42 4.69
N LEU A 118 -10.50 8.47 5.26
CA LEU A 118 -10.38 8.75 6.68
C LEU A 118 -10.85 7.56 7.52
N LYS A 119 -11.99 6.96 7.16
CA LYS A 119 -12.54 5.77 7.83
C LYS A 119 -11.59 4.59 7.75
N SER A 120 -11.04 4.28 6.56
CA SER A 120 -10.07 3.18 6.42
C SER A 120 -8.83 3.36 7.31
N VAL A 121 -8.35 4.60 7.47
CA VAL A 121 -7.26 4.90 8.42
C VAL A 121 -7.72 4.69 9.86
N SER A 122 -8.92 5.16 10.20
CA SER A 122 -9.49 5.07 11.55
C SER A 122 -9.72 3.64 11.99
N ASP A 123 -10.23 2.77 11.13
CA ASP A 123 -10.49 1.35 11.39
C ASP A 123 -9.21 0.57 11.79
N ALA A 124 -8.04 1.06 11.38
CA ALA A 124 -6.75 0.49 11.79
C ALA A 124 -6.21 1.06 13.13
N LEU A 125 -6.83 2.11 13.69
CA LEU A 125 -6.33 2.83 14.86
C LEU A 125 -7.18 2.61 16.10
N ILE A 126 -8.50 2.51 15.95
CA ILE A 126 -9.43 2.56 17.05
C ILE A 126 -10.72 1.80 16.74
N ASP A 127 -11.21 1.07 17.72
CA ASP A 127 -12.48 0.37 17.66
C ASP A 127 -13.38 0.86 18.81
N ILE A 128 -14.61 1.23 18.51
CA ILE A 128 -15.56 1.78 19.49
C ILE A 128 -16.71 0.78 19.65
N HIS A 129 -17.13 0.52 20.87
CA HIS A 129 -18.17 -0.43 21.23
C HIS A 129 -19.32 0.28 21.97
N GLY A 130 -20.41 0.58 21.24
CA GLY A 130 -21.58 1.33 21.76
C GLY A 130 -22.83 1.18 20.88
N GLN A 131 -23.79 2.12 20.99
CA GLN A 131 -25.15 1.99 20.41
C GLN A 131 -25.26 2.24 18.89
N HIS A 132 -24.25 2.82 18.23
CA HIS A 132 -24.39 3.36 16.86
C HIS A 132 -23.29 2.96 15.87
N GLU A 133 -22.76 1.71 15.96
CA GLU A 133 -21.51 1.40 15.33
C GLU A 133 -21.49 0.30 14.30
N HIS A 134 -20.66 0.56 13.27
CA HIS A 134 -20.18 -0.44 12.31
C HIS A 134 -18.96 -1.15 12.91
N GLN A 135 -19.19 -2.28 13.55
CA GLN A 135 -18.14 -3.08 14.12
C GLN A 135 -17.72 -4.16 13.12
N SER A 136 -16.43 -4.33 12.91
CA SER A 136 -15.90 -5.40 12.04
C SER A 136 -16.39 -6.78 12.46
N LEU A 137 -16.65 -6.97 13.76
CA LEU A 137 -17.17 -8.23 14.30
C LEU A 137 -18.67 -8.44 14.02
N LEU A 138 -19.45 -7.39 13.73
CA LEU A 138 -20.85 -7.52 13.34
C LEU A 138 -21.02 -7.91 11.88
N ASP A 139 -19.99 -7.68 11.06
CA ASP A 139 -20.01 -8.02 9.65
C ASP A 139 -19.74 -9.52 9.45
N PRO A 140 -20.71 -10.31 8.92
CA PRO A 140 -20.55 -11.73 8.70
C PRO A 140 -19.39 -12.10 7.77
N GLU A 141 -18.96 -11.19 6.88
CA GLU A 141 -17.83 -11.42 5.98
C GLU A 141 -16.50 -11.60 6.73
N ASN A 142 -16.40 -11.01 7.93
CA ASN A 142 -15.20 -11.08 8.76
C ASN A 142 -15.18 -12.30 9.71
N HIS A 143 -16.32 -12.95 9.96
CA HIS A 143 -16.42 -14.00 10.98
C HIS A 143 -15.50 -15.19 10.72
N ILE A 144 -15.32 -15.56 9.42
CA ILE A 144 -14.40 -16.64 9.06
C ILE A 144 -12.95 -16.28 9.40
N GLY A 145 -12.57 -15.01 9.22
CA GLY A 145 -11.25 -14.50 9.58
C GLY A 145 -11.00 -14.54 11.09
N TYR A 146 -11.99 -14.21 11.91
CA TYR A 146 -11.89 -14.34 13.37
C TYR A 146 -11.75 -15.80 13.80
N LEU A 147 -12.50 -16.73 13.18
CA LEU A 147 -12.38 -18.15 13.47
C LEU A 147 -10.99 -18.68 13.09
N ASP A 148 -10.46 -18.29 11.92
CA ASP A 148 -9.12 -18.66 11.47
C ASP A 148 -8.04 -18.07 12.38
N ALA A 149 -8.20 -16.84 12.86
CA ALA A 149 -7.31 -16.21 13.82
C ALA A 149 -7.33 -16.96 15.18
N TYR A 150 -8.50 -17.40 15.63
CA TYR A 150 -8.63 -18.18 16.88
C TYR A 150 -7.88 -19.51 16.83
N CYS A 151 -7.80 -20.15 15.67
CA CYS A 151 -7.05 -21.39 15.46
C CYS A 151 -5.81 -21.19 14.57
N HIS A 152 -5.18 -20.02 14.62
CA HIS A 152 -4.11 -19.59 13.73
C HIS A 152 -3.00 -20.64 13.55
N ALA A 153 -2.52 -21.23 14.63
CA ALA A 153 -1.46 -22.23 14.58
C ALA A 153 -1.84 -23.48 13.75
N GLU A 154 -3.14 -23.83 13.71
CA GLU A 154 -3.66 -25.00 13.00
C GLU A 154 -4.13 -24.65 11.58
N SER A 155 -4.77 -23.48 11.40
CA SER A 155 -5.40 -23.05 10.14
C SER A 155 -4.39 -22.43 9.17
N TRP A 156 -3.45 -21.63 9.66
CA TRP A 156 -2.55 -20.83 8.83
C TRP A 156 -1.72 -21.64 7.82
N PRO A 157 -1.06 -22.75 8.20
CA PRO A 157 -0.29 -23.55 7.25
C PRO A 157 -1.15 -24.13 6.12
N VAL A 158 -2.41 -24.47 6.42
CA VAL A 158 -3.35 -25.00 5.42
C VAL A 158 -3.89 -23.88 4.54
N LEU A 159 -4.21 -22.72 5.10
CA LEU A 159 -4.65 -21.53 4.37
C LEU A 159 -3.59 -21.03 3.39
N GLU A 160 -2.33 -21.04 3.78
CA GLU A 160 -1.23 -20.65 2.89
C GLU A 160 -1.17 -21.55 1.65
N ILE A 161 -1.32 -22.86 1.83
CA ILE A 161 -1.38 -23.82 0.71
C ILE A 161 -2.62 -23.57 -0.16
N ILE A 162 -3.80 -23.40 0.45
CA ILE A 162 -5.05 -23.12 -0.25
C ILE A 162 -4.96 -21.83 -1.08
N ASN A 163 -4.45 -20.76 -0.49
CA ASN A 163 -4.31 -19.47 -1.16
C ASN A 163 -3.32 -19.55 -2.33
N LYS A 164 -2.20 -20.26 -2.16
CA LYS A 164 -1.26 -20.51 -3.24
C LYS A 164 -1.89 -21.28 -4.39
N LEU A 165 -2.62 -22.36 -4.11
CA LEU A 165 -3.33 -23.14 -5.12
C LEU A 165 -4.41 -22.33 -5.83
N ALA A 166 -5.14 -21.48 -5.10
CA ALA A 166 -6.15 -20.59 -5.66
C ALA A 166 -5.52 -19.55 -6.61
N TYR A 167 -4.37 -18.99 -6.23
CA TYR A 167 -3.63 -18.04 -7.07
C TYR A 167 -3.08 -18.71 -8.34
N GLU A 168 -2.39 -19.85 -8.19
CA GLU A 168 -1.87 -20.63 -9.33
C GLU A 168 -2.98 -21.01 -10.31
N ARG A 169 -4.14 -21.41 -9.78
CA ARG A 169 -5.32 -21.71 -10.62
C ARG A 169 -5.83 -20.47 -11.35
N GLY A 170 -5.85 -19.32 -10.68
CA GLY A 170 -6.24 -18.05 -11.28
C GLY A 170 -5.35 -17.70 -12.48
N GLU A 171 -4.04 -17.80 -12.31
CA GLU A 171 -3.08 -17.58 -13.41
C GLU A 171 -3.25 -18.56 -14.57
N LEU A 172 -3.43 -19.86 -14.27
CA LEU A 172 -3.66 -20.86 -15.30
C LEU A 172 -4.99 -20.65 -16.04
N LYS A 173 -6.05 -20.25 -15.34
CA LYS A 173 -7.33 -19.87 -15.98
C LYS A 173 -7.19 -18.64 -16.88
N LEU A 174 -6.42 -17.63 -16.46
CA LEU A 174 -6.13 -16.47 -17.29
C LEU A 174 -5.35 -16.89 -18.55
N LYS A 175 -4.31 -17.71 -18.42
CA LYS A 175 -3.55 -18.27 -19.55
C LYS A 175 -4.43 -19.09 -20.48
N ARG A 176 -5.31 -19.91 -19.93
CA ARG A 176 -6.29 -20.69 -20.73
C ARG A 176 -7.22 -19.79 -21.53
N ASN A 177 -7.72 -18.70 -20.90
CA ASN A 177 -8.71 -17.80 -21.52
C ASN A 177 -8.08 -16.72 -22.42
N SER A 178 -6.85 -16.30 -22.18
CA SER A 178 -6.14 -15.32 -23.01
C SER A 178 -5.71 -15.91 -24.35
N GLY A 179 -5.80 -17.20 -24.52
CA GLY A 179 -5.31 -17.90 -25.67
C GLY A 179 -6.22 -17.96 -26.89
N PHE A 180 -7.58 -17.84 -26.79
CA PHE A 180 -8.38 -18.26 -27.95
C PHE A 180 -9.73 -17.60 -28.06
N SER A 181 -9.77 -16.45 -28.70
CA SER A 181 -10.86 -16.04 -29.57
C SER A 181 -10.92 -17.01 -30.77
N SER A 182 -12.05 -17.20 -31.38
CA SER A 182 -12.41 -18.21 -32.38
C SER A 182 -11.27 -18.81 -33.24
N GLU A 183 -11.41 -20.05 -33.70
CA GLU A 183 -10.47 -20.78 -34.57
C GLU A 183 -9.99 -19.95 -35.78
N ARG A 184 -10.89 -19.14 -36.37
CA ARG A 184 -10.58 -18.23 -37.49
C ARG A 184 -9.64 -17.07 -37.11
N GLU A 185 -9.76 -16.54 -35.89
CA GLU A 185 -8.86 -15.48 -35.40
C GLU A 185 -7.49 -16.04 -35.09
N ARG A 186 -7.43 -17.25 -34.55
CA ARG A 186 -6.19 -17.97 -34.31
C ARG A 186 -5.44 -18.26 -35.61
N GLU A 187 -6.10 -18.80 -36.63
CA GLU A 187 -5.48 -19.05 -37.94
C GLU A 187 -4.91 -17.76 -38.55
N ARG A 188 -5.66 -16.67 -38.49
CA ARG A 188 -5.19 -15.36 -38.96
C ARG A 188 -3.95 -14.89 -38.17
N GLU A 189 -3.98 -15.06 -36.87
CA GLU A 189 -2.84 -14.66 -36.01
C GLU A 189 -1.61 -15.51 -36.30
N ILE A 190 -1.77 -16.80 -36.52
CA ILE A 190 -0.71 -17.70 -36.94
C ILE A 190 -0.11 -17.23 -38.27
N ASP A 191 -0.93 -16.92 -39.28
CA ASP A 191 -0.47 -16.46 -40.58
C ASP A 191 0.29 -15.14 -40.50
N VAL A 192 -0.21 -14.19 -39.69
CA VAL A 192 0.48 -12.92 -39.46
C VAL A 192 1.82 -13.13 -38.75
N LEU A 193 1.86 -13.94 -37.70
CA LEU A 193 3.10 -14.22 -36.98
C LEU A 193 4.12 -14.94 -37.86
N ARG A 194 3.69 -15.92 -38.67
CA ARG A 194 4.59 -16.59 -39.63
C ARG A 194 5.20 -15.58 -40.60
N TYR A 195 4.37 -14.72 -41.19
CA TYR A 195 4.88 -13.71 -42.11
C TYR A 195 5.91 -12.78 -41.43
N GLN A 196 5.62 -12.33 -40.23
CA GLN A 196 6.51 -11.44 -39.45
C GLN A 196 7.84 -12.13 -39.10
N ILE A 197 7.76 -13.36 -38.63
CA ILE A 197 8.93 -14.19 -38.31
C ILE A 197 9.79 -14.41 -39.56
N ASP A 198 9.15 -14.79 -40.66
CA ASP A 198 9.86 -15.05 -41.92
C ASP A 198 10.53 -13.78 -42.48
N GLU A 199 9.84 -12.63 -42.40
CA GLU A 199 10.39 -11.33 -42.82
C GLU A 199 11.63 -10.95 -41.98
N ILE A 200 11.58 -11.12 -40.65
CA ILE A 200 12.73 -10.80 -39.79
C ILE A 200 13.85 -11.81 -39.95
N ARG A 201 13.54 -13.11 -40.05
CA ARG A 201 14.55 -14.18 -40.27
C ARG A 201 15.28 -14.03 -41.60
N ALA A 202 14.52 -13.74 -42.68
CA ALA A 202 15.11 -13.51 -43.99
C ALA A 202 16.12 -12.36 -44.02
N ALA A 203 15.90 -11.37 -43.15
CA ALA A 203 16.81 -10.25 -43.00
C ALA A 203 18.11 -10.59 -42.25
N SER A 204 18.15 -11.69 -41.48
CA SER A 204 19.33 -12.14 -40.73
C SER A 204 20.05 -11.00 -39.98
N LEU A 205 19.32 -10.30 -39.14
CA LEU A 205 19.83 -9.14 -38.39
C LEU A 205 20.88 -9.58 -37.35
N GLU A 206 21.95 -8.81 -37.24
CA GLU A 206 22.98 -8.99 -36.22
C GLU A 206 23.02 -7.78 -35.27
N THR A 207 23.21 -8.03 -33.98
CA THR A 207 23.43 -6.97 -32.99
C THR A 207 24.66 -6.14 -33.33
N GLY A 208 24.51 -4.82 -33.36
CA GLY A 208 25.59 -3.89 -33.70
C GLY A 208 25.90 -3.79 -35.22
N GLU A 209 25.15 -4.48 -36.08
CA GLU A 209 25.31 -4.42 -37.55
C GLU A 209 25.09 -3.00 -38.05
N GLU A 210 24.06 -2.33 -37.59
CA GLU A 210 23.72 -0.95 -37.98
C GLU A 210 24.85 0.04 -37.66
N GLU A 211 25.49 -0.10 -36.51
CA GLU A 211 26.61 0.78 -36.13
C GLU A 211 27.85 0.49 -37.00
N ARG A 212 28.12 -0.79 -37.31
CA ARG A 212 29.21 -1.17 -38.20
C ARG A 212 29.00 -0.61 -39.62
N LEU A 213 27.79 -0.77 -40.15
CA LEU A 213 27.45 -0.29 -41.49
C LEU A 213 27.44 1.25 -41.56
N ASN A 214 27.00 1.96 -40.54
CA ASN A 214 27.07 3.42 -40.50
C ASN A 214 28.51 3.94 -40.44
N LYS A 215 29.41 3.25 -39.73
CA LYS A 215 30.84 3.56 -39.72
C LYS A 215 31.45 3.30 -41.12
N GLU A 216 31.12 2.16 -41.71
CA GLU A 216 31.58 1.78 -43.07
C GLU A 216 31.07 2.79 -44.13
N LYS A 217 29.78 3.17 -44.10
CA LYS A 217 29.20 4.22 -44.93
C LYS A 217 29.94 5.55 -44.79
N THR A 218 30.24 5.94 -43.54
CA THR A 218 30.97 7.19 -43.27
C THR A 218 32.38 7.14 -43.85
N MET A 219 33.07 6.00 -43.77
CA MET A 219 34.41 5.80 -44.37
C MET A 219 34.35 5.87 -45.88
N LEU A 220 33.40 5.17 -46.52
CA LEU A 220 33.26 5.17 -48.00
C LEU A 220 32.93 6.59 -48.53
N LEU A 221 32.02 7.34 -47.86
CA LEU A 221 31.71 8.73 -48.22
C LEU A 221 32.90 9.67 -48.01
N ASN A 222 33.70 9.46 -46.97
CA ASN A 222 34.92 10.21 -46.73
C ASN A 222 36.01 9.87 -47.73
N ALA A 223 36.09 8.61 -48.19
CA ALA A 223 37.05 8.20 -49.19
C ALA A 223 36.88 9.01 -50.49
N GLU A 224 35.64 9.17 -50.96
CA GLU A 224 35.38 10.03 -52.13
C GLU A 224 35.84 11.47 -51.90
N ARG A 225 35.54 12.08 -50.76
CA ARG A 225 36.02 13.44 -50.44
C ARG A 225 37.52 13.53 -50.30
N ILE A 226 38.16 12.52 -49.72
CA ILE A 226 39.62 12.45 -49.56
C ILE A 226 40.27 12.35 -50.95
N ARG A 227 39.80 11.45 -51.80
CA ARG A 227 40.28 11.29 -53.16
C ARG A 227 40.17 12.58 -53.98
N THR A 228 38.96 13.20 -53.97
CA THR A 228 38.72 14.50 -54.67
C THR A 228 39.65 15.61 -54.15
N ALA A 229 39.88 15.63 -52.79
CA ALA A 229 40.78 16.63 -52.22
C ALA A 229 42.24 16.39 -52.64
N PHE A 230 42.71 15.12 -52.67
CA PHE A 230 44.05 14.78 -53.13
C PHE A 230 44.22 15.03 -54.64
N GLU A 231 43.26 14.67 -55.47
CA GLU A 231 43.26 14.96 -56.90
C GLU A 231 43.27 16.47 -57.15
N THR A 232 42.46 17.27 -56.44
CA THR A 232 42.44 18.72 -56.55
C THR A 232 43.77 19.35 -56.16
N ALA A 233 44.36 18.88 -55.04
CA ALA A 233 45.66 19.36 -54.58
C ALA A 233 46.78 18.99 -55.56
N HIS A 234 46.78 17.74 -56.05
CA HIS A 234 47.72 17.27 -57.08
C HIS A 234 47.60 18.09 -58.34
N MET A 235 46.40 18.34 -58.87
CA MET A 235 46.11 19.18 -60.05
C MET A 235 46.62 20.62 -59.84
N ALA A 236 46.45 21.20 -58.67
CA ALA A 236 46.96 22.53 -58.35
C ALA A 236 48.49 22.62 -58.41
N LEU A 237 49.20 21.51 -58.07
CA LEU A 237 50.65 21.44 -58.13
C LEU A 237 51.17 21.12 -59.57
N THR A 238 50.51 20.23 -60.31
CA THR A 238 51.02 19.62 -61.55
C THR A 238 50.23 19.97 -62.82
N GLY A 239 49.06 20.62 -62.71
CA GLY A 239 48.13 20.84 -63.83
C GLY A 239 48.78 21.37 -65.11
N ALA A 240 48.21 20.92 -66.26
CA ALA A 240 48.83 21.11 -67.58
C ALA A 240 48.66 22.51 -68.20
N GLU A 241 47.97 23.43 -67.56
CA GLU A 241 47.81 24.82 -68.04
C GLU A 241 48.91 25.73 -67.48
N GLU A 242 49.24 26.75 -68.23
CA GLU A 242 50.21 27.79 -67.79
C GLU A 242 49.79 28.39 -66.48
N GLY A 243 50.34 27.85 -65.35
CA GLY A 243 49.99 28.32 -64.02
C GLY A 243 50.08 27.25 -62.91
N SER A 244 50.53 26.03 -63.17
CA SER A 244 50.79 25.05 -62.11
C SER A 244 51.91 25.55 -61.17
N ALA A 245 51.78 25.22 -59.87
CA ALA A 245 52.76 25.67 -58.88
C ALA A 245 54.16 25.15 -59.21
N LEU A 246 54.33 23.92 -59.67
CA LEU A 246 55.59 23.36 -60.12
C LEU A 246 56.14 24.05 -61.37
N ALA A 247 55.28 24.40 -62.33
CA ALA A 247 55.73 25.13 -63.51
C ALA A 247 56.20 26.58 -63.16
N ALA A 248 55.49 27.26 -62.25
CA ALA A 248 55.89 28.56 -61.75
C ALA A 248 57.20 28.50 -60.95
N MET A 249 57.38 27.46 -60.12
CA MET A 249 58.60 27.21 -59.35
C MET A 249 59.77 26.87 -60.28
N ASP A 250 59.55 26.05 -61.32
CA ASP A 250 60.59 25.73 -62.32
C ASP A 250 61.03 26.97 -63.10
N ALA A 251 60.12 27.81 -63.50
CA ALA A 251 60.45 29.09 -64.15
C ALA A 251 61.28 29.99 -63.22
N ALA A 252 60.89 30.12 -61.95
CA ALA A 252 61.64 30.91 -60.94
C ALA A 252 63.05 30.30 -60.72
N ARG A 253 63.14 28.99 -60.57
CA ARG A 253 64.36 28.25 -60.39
C ARG A 253 65.34 28.45 -61.58
N ARG A 254 64.88 28.33 -62.81
CA ARG A 254 65.68 28.56 -63.97
C ARG A 254 66.21 30.00 -64.04
N SER A 255 65.35 30.96 -63.79
CA SER A 255 65.75 32.39 -63.83
C SER A 255 66.84 32.75 -62.81
N VAL A 256 66.81 32.14 -61.59
CA VAL A 256 67.80 32.38 -60.55
C VAL A 256 69.07 31.57 -60.83
N LYS A 257 68.95 30.38 -61.45
CA LYS A 257 70.11 29.51 -61.82
C LYS A 257 71.02 30.20 -62.84
N ASP A 258 70.46 30.96 -63.78
CA ASP A 258 71.22 31.70 -64.78
C ASP A 258 72.14 32.76 -64.17
N ILE A 259 71.88 33.25 -63.01
CA ILE A 259 72.67 34.25 -62.30
C ILE A 259 73.45 33.70 -61.07
N ALA A 260 73.27 32.45 -60.72
CA ALA A 260 73.88 31.79 -59.56
C ALA A 260 75.39 31.84 -59.52
N SER A 261 76.04 31.84 -60.72
CA SER A 261 77.50 31.93 -60.83
C SER A 261 78.09 33.32 -60.54
N LEU A 262 77.21 34.38 -60.31
CA LEU A 262 77.68 35.73 -60.17
C LEU A 262 77.92 36.14 -58.70
N SER A 263 77.37 35.41 -57.70
CA SER A 263 77.55 35.66 -56.27
C SER A 263 77.21 34.42 -55.46
N GLU A 264 77.91 34.20 -54.31
CA GLU A 264 77.60 33.15 -53.34
C GLU A 264 76.16 33.25 -52.79
N GLU A 265 75.68 34.45 -52.60
CA GLU A 265 74.27 34.68 -52.17
C GLU A 265 73.26 34.16 -53.20
N TYR A 266 73.52 34.37 -54.52
CA TYR A 266 72.64 33.90 -55.57
C TYR A 266 72.71 32.40 -55.74
N ALA A 267 73.88 31.82 -55.54
CA ALA A 267 74.04 30.36 -55.50
C ALA A 267 73.21 29.72 -54.36
N ALA A 268 73.31 30.29 -53.16
CA ALA A 268 72.52 29.83 -51.98
C ALA A 268 70.99 30.01 -52.22
N LEU A 269 70.57 31.05 -52.93
CA LEU A 269 69.18 31.25 -53.27
C LEU A 269 68.72 30.21 -54.33
N SER A 270 69.60 29.89 -55.32
CA SER A 270 69.32 28.84 -56.28
C SER A 270 69.14 27.46 -55.62
N GLU A 271 70.00 27.10 -54.68
CA GLU A 271 69.88 25.85 -53.93
C GLU A 271 68.56 25.77 -53.14
N LYS A 272 68.15 26.85 -52.49
CA LYS A 272 66.86 26.88 -51.79
C LYS A 272 65.65 26.73 -52.72
N LEU A 273 65.73 27.28 -53.92
CA LEU A 273 64.67 27.10 -54.92
C LEU A 273 64.66 25.67 -55.50
N ASP A 274 65.82 25.04 -55.67
CA ASP A 274 65.92 23.64 -56.02
C ASP A 274 65.31 22.73 -54.95
N GLU A 275 65.68 22.97 -53.67
CA GLU A 275 65.08 22.24 -52.56
C GLU A 275 63.55 22.36 -52.52
N LEU A 276 63.01 23.58 -52.64
CA LEU A 276 61.57 23.83 -52.67
C LEU A 276 60.88 23.15 -53.84
N TYR A 277 61.47 23.19 -55.03
CA TYR A 277 60.91 22.54 -56.20
C TYR A 277 60.83 21.01 -56.02
N TYR A 278 61.94 20.39 -55.62
CA TYR A 278 61.96 18.92 -55.41
C TYR A 278 61.06 18.51 -54.27
N SER A 279 60.98 19.30 -53.22
CA SER A 279 60.05 19.05 -52.11
C SER A 279 58.57 19.15 -52.57
N ALA A 280 58.22 20.13 -53.40
CA ALA A 280 56.89 20.25 -53.95
C ALA A 280 56.56 19.13 -54.95
N GLU A 281 57.54 18.69 -55.73
CA GLU A 281 57.43 17.57 -56.67
C GLU A 281 57.19 16.23 -55.90
N ASP A 282 57.89 16.00 -54.81
CA ASP A 282 57.71 14.83 -53.94
C ASP A 282 56.35 14.82 -53.27
N ILE A 283 55.85 16.00 -52.78
CA ILE A 283 54.48 16.15 -52.28
C ILE A 283 53.45 15.85 -53.37
N ALA A 284 53.68 16.32 -54.62
CA ALA A 284 52.77 16.02 -55.73
C ALA A 284 52.67 14.51 -56.04
N TYR A 285 53.79 13.79 -56.03
CA TYR A 285 53.79 12.34 -56.16
C TYR A 285 53.05 11.68 -55.00
N THR A 286 53.33 12.11 -53.74
CA THR A 286 52.65 11.59 -52.57
C THR A 286 51.15 11.76 -52.62
N LEU A 287 50.68 12.93 -53.09
CA LEU A 287 49.23 13.22 -53.25
C LEU A 287 48.58 12.34 -54.34
N ARG A 288 49.31 12.09 -55.46
CA ARG A 288 48.82 11.20 -56.50
C ARG A 288 48.69 9.79 -56.00
N ASP A 289 49.77 9.28 -55.39
CA ASP A 289 49.79 7.91 -54.86
C ASP A 289 48.76 7.71 -53.76
N ALA A 290 48.53 8.77 -52.92
CA ALA A 290 47.47 8.76 -51.93
C ALA A 290 46.06 8.76 -52.59
N ALA A 291 45.87 9.52 -53.68
CA ALA A 291 44.60 9.54 -54.43
C ALA A 291 44.30 8.20 -55.11
N GLU A 292 45.33 7.57 -55.69
CA GLU A 292 45.22 6.25 -56.30
C GLU A 292 45.02 5.13 -55.30
N GLY A 293 45.54 5.28 -54.09
CA GLY A 293 45.37 4.35 -52.97
C GLY A 293 44.00 4.40 -52.29
N VAL A 294 43.16 5.40 -52.58
CA VAL A 294 41.79 5.48 -52.07
C VAL A 294 40.85 4.69 -52.99
N GLU A 295 40.52 3.47 -52.54
CA GLU A 295 39.52 2.64 -53.27
C GLU A 295 38.11 3.22 -53.07
N LEU A 296 37.50 3.66 -54.18
CA LEU A 296 36.11 4.07 -54.30
C LEU A 296 35.27 2.87 -54.69
N ASP A 297 34.70 2.20 -53.69
CA ASP A 297 33.78 1.09 -53.94
C ASP A 297 32.32 1.59 -53.87
N MET A 298 31.83 2.11 -54.98
CA MET A 298 30.46 2.60 -55.15
C MET A 298 29.46 1.44 -55.07
N GLU A 299 29.80 0.26 -55.53
CA GLU A 299 28.93 -0.92 -55.43
C GLU A 299 28.76 -1.32 -53.95
N ARG A 300 29.85 -1.24 -53.19
CA ARG A 300 29.82 -1.50 -51.76
C ARG A 300 29.01 -0.44 -50.99
N LEU A 301 29.14 0.84 -51.36
CA LEU A 301 28.35 1.91 -50.76
C LEU A 301 26.85 1.70 -50.98
N ASP A 302 26.44 1.39 -52.23
CA ASP A 302 25.05 1.09 -52.55
C ASP A 302 24.55 -0.14 -51.78
N ALA A 303 25.33 -1.18 -51.64
CA ALA A 303 25.01 -2.37 -50.87
C ALA A 303 24.81 -2.05 -49.38
N VAL A 304 25.69 -1.21 -48.79
CA VAL A 304 25.59 -0.74 -47.40
C VAL A 304 24.31 0.12 -47.20
N GLU A 305 24.01 1.03 -48.13
CA GLU A 305 22.81 1.84 -48.07
C GLU A 305 21.52 1.01 -48.17
N GLN A 306 21.47 0.06 -49.08
CA GLN A 306 20.34 -0.87 -49.20
C GLN A 306 20.16 -1.69 -47.91
N ARG A 307 21.27 -2.17 -47.32
CA ARG A 307 21.21 -2.93 -46.06
C ARG A 307 20.74 -2.08 -44.89
N LEU A 308 21.23 -0.85 -44.74
CA LEU A 308 20.78 0.11 -43.73
C LEU A 308 19.30 0.45 -43.91
N LYS A 309 18.83 0.60 -45.16
CA LYS A 309 17.41 0.82 -45.44
C LYS A 309 16.56 -0.39 -45.00
N GLN A 310 17.01 -1.62 -45.30
CA GLN A 310 16.32 -2.82 -44.87
C GLN A 310 16.21 -2.90 -43.34
N ILE A 311 17.32 -2.63 -42.62
CA ILE A 311 17.33 -2.56 -41.15
C ILE A 311 16.36 -1.50 -40.63
N SER A 312 16.38 -0.29 -41.20
CA SER A 312 15.50 0.81 -40.83
C SER A 312 14.01 0.48 -41.05
N ASP A 313 13.67 -0.19 -42.15
CA ASP A 313 12.30 -0.59 -42.47
C ASP A 313 11.79 -1.63 -41.48
N LEU A 314 12.62 -2.59 -41.05
CA LEU A 314 12.29 -3.57 -40.03
C LEU A 314 12.16 -2.92 -38.65
N ARG A 315 13.04 -1.99 -38.30
CA ARG A 315 12.96 -1.25 -37.05
C ARG A 315 11.67 -0.45 -36.96
N ARG A 316 11.28 0.21 -38.03
CA ARG A 316 10.01 0.98 -38.07
C ARG A 316 8.78 0.09 -37.86
N LYS A 317 8.84 -1.18 -38.27
CA LYS A 317 7.73 -2.14 -38.12
C LYS A 317 7.70 -2.82 -36.78
N TYR A 318 8.85 -3.22 -36.23
CA TYR A 318 8.94 -4.21 -35.14
C TYR A 318 9.65 -3.75 -33.87
N GLY A 319 10.38 -2.61 -33.92
CA GLY A 319 11.08 -2.11 -32.73
C GLY A 319 11.88 -0.86 -32.98
N ARG A 320 12.44 -0.24 -31.96
CA ARG A 320 13.25 0.97 -32.08
C ARG A 320 14.72 0.67 -32.36
N THR A 321 15.20 -0.48 -31.93
CA THR A 321 16.57 -0.96 -32.08
C THR A 321 16.56 -2.34 -32.74
N VAL A 322 17.73 -2.83 -33.21
CA VAL A 322 17.87 -4.20 -33.74
C VAL A 322 17.58 -5.22 -32.64
N GLU A 323 17.99 -4.91 -31.39
CA GLU A 323 17.72 -5.73 -30.22
C GLU A 323 16.21 -5.85 -29.96
N ASP A 324 15.46 -4.75 -30.09
CA ASP A 324 13.99 -4.78 -29.95
C ASP A 324 13.34 -5.66 -31.03
N VAL A 325 13.86 -5.61 -32.29
CA VAL A 325 13.35 -6.45 -33.39
C VAL A 325 13.65 -7.92 -33.13
N LEU A 326 14.83 -8.23 -32.58
CA LEU A 326 15.20 -9.61 -32.22
C LEU A 326 14.41 -10.11 -31.01
N ALA A 327 14.14 -9.24 -30.02
CA ALA A 327 13.26 -9.54 -28.90
C ALA A 327 11.83 -9.83 -29.41
N PHE A 328 11.30 -8.96 -30.29
CA PHE A 328 10.00 -9.19 -30.94
C PHE A 328 9.96 -10.51 -31.70
N LEU A 329 11.03 -10.87 -32.41
CA LEU A 329 11.13 -12.18 -33.09
C LEU A 329 10.98 -13.32 -32.08
N SER A 330 11.73 -13.26 -30.98
CA SER A 330 11.67 -14.29 -29.93
C SER A 330 10.26 -14.41 -29.33
N ASP A 331 9.62 -13.27 -29.03
CA ASP A 331 8.26 -13.23 -28.50
C ASP A 331 7.24 -13.77 -29.53
N ALA A 332 7.39 -13.38 -30.80
CA ALA A 332 6.55 -13.85 -31.89
C ALA A 332 6.69 -15.36 -32.12
N GLU A 333 7.90 -15.89 -32.03
CA GLU A 333 8.18 -17.34 -32.14
C GLU A 333 7.59 -18.10 -30.96
N ALA A 334 7.72 -17.56 -29.73
CA ALA A 334 7.12 -18.14 -28.53
C ALA A 334 5.59 -18.17 -28.67
N LYS A 335 5.00 -17.05 -29.11
CA LYS A 335 3.55 -16.93 -29.31
C LYS A 335 3.05 -17.83 -30.43
N LEU A 336 3.79 -17.95 -31.55
CA LEU A 336 3.46 -18.87 -32.63
C LEU A 336 3.48 -20.34 -32.17
N ASN A 337 4.49 -20.71 -31.38
CA ASN A 337 4.56 -22.04 -30.79
C ASN A 337 3.39 -22.32 -29.84
N GLU A 338 3.00 -21.34 -29.02
CA GLU A 338 1.81 -21.43 -28.16
C GLU A 338 0.55 -21.66 -29.00
N LEU A 339 0.39 -20.91 -30.09
CA LEU A 339 -0.79 -21.01 -30.98
C LEU A 339 -0.84 -22.32 -31.75
N ILE A 340 0.27 -22.83 -32.24
CA ILE A 340 0.36 -24.11 -33.00
C ILE A 340 0.11 -25.30 -32.07
N ASN A 341 0.62 -25.23 -30.83
CA ASN A 341 0.47 -26.32 -29.86
C ASN A 341 -0.73 -26.13 -28.94
N ALA A 342 -1.66 -25.30 -29.33
CA ALA A 342 -2.80 -24.88 -28.51
C ALA A 342 -3.60 -26.01 -27.86
N GLU A 343 -3.90 -27.07 -28.61
CA GLU A 343 -4.66 -28.21 -28.06
C GLU A 343 -3.88 -28.99 -27.01
N ALA A 344 -2.58 -29.24 -27.28
CA ALA A 344 -1.71 -29.89 -26.31
C ALA A 344 -1.47 -29.00 -25.09
N PHE A 345 -1.32 -27.69 -25.29
CA PHE A 345 -1.14 -26.72 -24.24
C PHE A 345 -2.40 -26.56 -23.37
N ILE A 346 -3.59 -26.49 -23.99
CA ILE A 346 -4.86 -26.47 -23.25
C ILE A 346 -5.05 -27.75 -22.45
N ALA A 347 -4.80 -28.91 -23.06
CA ALA A 347 -4.89 -30.20 -22.37
C ALA A 347 -3.91 -30.29 -21.18
N GLU A 348 -2.70 -29.73 -21.33
CA GLU A 348 -1.72 -29.67 -20.24
C GLU A 348 -2.20 -28.74 -19.12
N ILE A 349 -2.75 -27.56 -19.47
CA ILE A 349 -3.32 -26.63 -18.48
C ILE A 349 -4.52 -27.28 -17.78
N ASP A 350 -5.43 -27.90 -18.51
CA ASP A 350 -6.59 -28.57 -17.93
C ASP A 350 -6.18 -29.71 -16.99
N ALA A 351 -5.17 -30.50 -17.36
CA ALA A 351 -4.61 -31.52 -16.47
C ALA A 351 -3.95 -30.91 -15.20
N LYS A 352 -3.30 -29.74 -15.31
CA LYS A 352 -2.79 -29.02 -14.14
C LYS A 352 -3.90 -28.45 -13.27
N LEU A 353 -4.95 -27.87 -13.89
CA LEU A 353 -6.13 -27.36 -13.19
C LEU A 353 -6.85 -28.45 -12.40
N GLU A 354 -6.99 -29.67 -12.95
CA GLU A 354 -7.58 -30.81 -12.24
C GLU A 354 -6.72 -31.27 -11.06
N LYS A 355 -5.38 -31.29 -11.21
CA LYS A 355 -4.48 -31.62 -10.11
C LYS A 355 -4.54 -30.57 -8.99
N ILE A 356 -4.57 -29.29 -9.35
CA ILE A 356 -4.69 -28.19 -8.38
C ILE A 356 -6.03 -28.31 -7.66
N LYS A 357 -7.12 -28.60 -8.38
CA LYS A 357 -8.45 -28.80 -7.78
C LYS A 357 -8.45 -29.97 -6.80
N ALA A 358 -7.91 -31.11 -7.17
CA ALA A 358 -7.85 -32.27 -6.29
C ALA A 358 -7.04 -32.02 -5.00
N GLU A 359 -5.90 -31.33 -5.11
CA GLU A 359 -5.11 -30.96 -3.93
C GLU A 359 -5.82 -29.89 -3.09
N TYR A 360 -6.46 -28.90 -3.76
CA TYR A 360 -7.29 -27.90 -3.07
C TYR A 360 -8.40 -28.55 -2.27
N ASP A 361 -9.19 -29.46 -2.87
CA ASP A 361 -10.30 -30.13 -2.20
C ASP A 361 -9.82 -30.88 -0.96
N LYS A 362 -8.69 -31.59 -1.06
CA LYS A 362 -8.07 -32.27 0.07
C LYS A 362 -7.62 -31.32 1.19
N GLN A 363 -7.06 -30.15 0.84
CA GLN A 363 -6.65 -29.16 1.84
C GLN A 363 -7.88 -28.42 2.41
N ALA A 364 -8.89 -28.17 1.59
CA ALA A 364 -10.15 -27.57 2.03
C ALA A 364 -10.89 -28.49 3.02
N ASP A 365 -10.90 -29.81 2.81
CA ASP A 365 -11.46 -30.76 3.77
C ASP A 365 -10.73 -30.70 5.13
N LYS A 366 -9.40 -30.65 5.11
CA LYS A 366 -8.62 -30.46 6.35
C LYS A 366 -8.93 -29.15 7.05
N LEU A 367 -9.05 -28.06 6.28
CA LEU A 367 -9.39 -26.75 6.84
C LEU A 367 -10.78 -26.77 7.45
N SER A 368 -11.78 -27.42 6.81
CA SER A 368 -13.11 -27.60 7.34
C SER A 368 -13.11 -28.33 8.68
N ASP A 369 -12.34 -29.42 8.80
CA ASP A 369 -12.20 -30.18 10.07
C ASP A 369 -11.57 -29.30 11.18
N ILE A 370 -10.58 -28.48 10.85
CA ILE A 370 -9.94 -27.55 11.79
C ILE A 370 -10.95 -26.50 12.24
N ARG A 371 -11.66 -25.87 11.29
CA ARG A 371 -12.67 -24.84 11.56
C ARG A 371 -13.83 -25.37 12.39
N GLN A 372 -14.29 -26.56 12.11
CA GLN A 372 -15.39 -27.18 12.88
C GLN A 372 -14.99 -27.43 14.34
N LYS A 373 -13.77 -27.94 14.58
CA LYS A 373 -13.23 -28.10 15.94
C LYS A 373 -13.00 -26.75 16.62
N ALA A 374 -12.50 -25.76 15.88
CA ALA A 374 -12.32 -24.42 16.37
C ALA A 374 -13.65 -23.73 16.72
N ALA A 375 -14.68 -23.92 15.90
CA ALA A 375 -16.03 -23.41 16.15
C ALA A 375 -16.61 -23.92 17.48
N GLU A 376 -16.47 -25.21 17.76
CA GLU A 376 -16.91 -25.78 19.05
C GLU A 376 -16.08 -25.27 20.24
N ARG A 377 -14.76 -25.10 20.07
CA ARG A 377 -13.90 -24.51 21.10
C ARG A 377 -14.25 -23.06 21.36
N LEU A 378 -14.44 -22.26 20.28
CA LEU A 378 -14.84 -20.86 20.36
C LEU A 378 -16.21 -20.71 21.02
N LYS A 379 -17.19 -21.52 20.64
CA LYS A 379 -18.51 -21.58 21.26
C LYS A 379 -18.43 -21.74 22.78
N ASN A 380 -17.67 -22.71 23.24
CA ASN A 380 -17.51 -22.98 24.66
C ASN A 380 -16.79 -21.83 25.38
N ALA A 381 -15.75 -21.24 24.76
CA ALA A 381 -15.04 -20.08 25.30
C ALA A 381 -15.96 -18.87 25.42
N VAL A 382 -16.72 -18.55 24.38
CA VAL A 382 -17.68 -17.43 24.36
C VAL A 382 -18.76 -17.63 25.44
N LEU A 383 -19.33 -18.82 25.55
CA LEU A 383 -20.36 -19.10 26.59
C LEU A 383 -19.80 -19.00 28.00
N CYS A 384 -18.56 -19.40 28.24
CA CYS A 384 -17.89 -19.22 29.52
C CYS A 384 -17.70 -17.74 29.86
N GLU A 385 -17.17 -16.96 28.93
CA GLU A 385 -16.96 -15.52 29.07
C GLU A 385 -18.27 -14.75 29.28
N LEU A 386 -19.31 -15.05 28.50
CA LEU A 386 -20.63 -14.42 28.62
C LEU A 386 -21.28 -14.69 29.98
N LYS A 387 -21.11 -15.91 30.51
CA LYS A 387 -21.58 -16.27 31.86
C LYS A 387 -20.91 -15.41 32.94
N GLU A 388 -19.60 -15.19 32.86
CA GLU A 388 -18.86 -14.33 33.78
C GLU A 388 -19.34 -12.86 33.68
N LEU A 389 -19.71 -12.41 32.48
CA LEU A 389 -20.24 -11.07 32.20
C LEU A 389 -21.74 -10.89 32.55
N GLY A 390 -22.32 -11.87 33.28
CA GLY A 390 -23.72 -11.79 33.75
C GLY A 390 -24.76 -12.19 32.70
N MET A 391 -24.35 -12.85 31.63
CA MET A 391 -25.23 -13.33 30.56
C MET A 391 -25.35 -14.86 30.59
N GLU A 392 -25.71 -15.42 31.76
CA GLU A 392 -25.73 -16.87 32.02
C GLU A 392 -26.65 -17.66 31.09
N LYS A 393 -27.68 -17.02 30.53
CA LYS A 393 -28.69 -17.65 29.68
C LYS A 393 -28.44 -17.43 28.18
N ALA A 394 -27.34 -16.75 27.84
CA ALA A 394 -26.96 -16.55 26.46
C ALA A 394 -26.65 -17.87 25.76
N ARG A 395 -26.99 -17.93 24.49
CA ARG A 395 -26.64 -19.05 23.60
C ARG A 395 -25.85 -18.49 22.44
N PHE A 396 -24.77 -19.15 22.11
CA PHE A 396 -23.91 -18.80 20.98
C PHE A 396 -23.62 -20.02 20.14
N ASP A 397 -23.51 -19.86 18.84
CA ASP A 397 -23.12 -20.89 17.90
C ASP A 397 -22.38 -20.28 16.71
N VAL A 398 -21.51 -21.06 16.07
CA VAL A 398 -20.80 -20.69 14.85
C VAL A 398 -21.34 -21.54 13.71
N GLN A 399 -22.09 -20.91 12.82
CA GLN A 399 -22.63 -21.57 11.65
C GLN A 399 -21.63 -21.54 10.51
N LEU A 400 -21.13 -22.70 10.11
CA LEU A 400 -20.28 -22.86 8.94
C LEU A 400 -21.15 -23.25 7.74
N THR A 401 -20.99 -22.53 6.64
CA THR A 401 -21.74 -22.78 5.40
C THR A 401 -20.77 -22.93 4.24
N ASP A 402 -20.89 -24.04 3.49
CA ASP A 402 -20.14 -24.22 2.26
C ASP A 402 -20.68 -23.28 1.18
N CYS A 403 -19.86 -22.32 0.78
CA CYS A 403 -20.16 -21.33 -0.25
C CYS A 403 -19.53 -21.69 -1.59
N SER A 404 -18.86 -22.85 -1.69
CA SER A 404 -18.26 -23.31 -2.93
C SER A 404 -19.33 -23.93 -3.83
N SER A 405 -19.55 -23.34 -4.98
CA SER A 405 -20.22 -24.00 -6.10
C SER A 405 -19.32 -25.05 -6.79
N GLY A 406 -18.41 -25.69 -6.03
CA GLY A 406 -17.37 -26.59 -6.56
C GLY A 406 -16.16 -25.88 -7.14
N ASP A 407 -16.00 -24.57 -6.91
CA ASP A 407 -14.86 -23.78 -7.41
C ASP A 407 -13.82 -23.52 -6.32
N VAL A 408 -12.55 -23.30 -6.72
CA VAL A 408 -11.42 -22.97 -5.85
C VAL A 408 -11.51 -21.50 -5.46
N ARG A 409 -11.41 -21.20 -4.15
CA ARG A 409 -11.51 -19.84 -3.60
C ARG A 409 -10.34 -19.55 -2.66
N ILE A 410 -9.94 -18.30 -2.61
CA ILE A 410 -9.02 -17.80 -1.59
C ILE A 410 -9.72 -17.90 -0.22
N GLY A 411 -8.99 -18.32 0.80
CA GLY A 411 -9.53 -18.48 2.15
C GLY A 411 -10.33 -19.77 2.38
N GLY A 412 -10.43 -20.65 1.38
CA GLY A 412 -11.18 -21.91 1.48
C GLY A 412 -12.62 -21.78 0.96
N ARG A 413 -13.42 -22.84 1.20
CA ARG A 413 -14.77 -22.98 0.64
C ARG A 413 -15.90 -22.51 1.54
N GLU A 414 -15.61 -22.23 2.81
CA GLU A 414 -16.61 -21.94 3.82
C GLU A 414 -16.70 -20.46 4.15
N SER A 415 -17.89 -20.03 4.54
CA SER A 415 -18.13 -18.82 5.33
C SER A 415 -18.52 -19.21 6.75
N ALA A 416 -18.28 -18.33 7.70
CA ALA A 416 -18.72 -18.48 9.08
C ALA A 416 -19.70 -17.35 9.42
N GLU A 417 -20.74 -17.67 10.19
CA GLU A 417 -21.66 -16.69 10.74
C GLU A 417 -21.81 -16.93 12.24
N PHE A 418 -21.57 -15.91 13.04
CA PHE A 418 -21.73 -15.96 14.48
C PHE A 418 -23.19 -15.71 14.84
N MET A 419 -23.79 -16.68 15.50
CA MET A 419 -25.20 -16.68 15.87
C MET A 419 -25.31 -16.54 17.39
N LEU A 420 -26.12 -15.61 17.86
CA LEU A 420 -26.29 -15.35 19.29
C LEU A 420 -27.77 -15.16 19.66
N SER A 421 -28.09 -15.57 20.88
CA SER A 421 -29.35 -15.24 21.57
C SER A 421 -29.02 -14.84 22.98
N ALA A 422 -29.31 -13.61 23.38
CA ALA A 422 -29.07 -13.09 24.72
C ALA A 422 -30.11 -13.60 25.74
N ASN A 423 -31.33 -13.85 25.28
CA ASN A 423 -32.49 -14.15 26.13
C ASN A 423 -33.01 -15.57 25.95
N PRO A 424 -33.45 -16.24 27.03
CA PRO A 424 -34.07 -17.55 26.92
C PRO A 424 -35.38 -17.49 26.14
N GLY A 425 -35.57 -18.45 25.26
CA GLY A 425 -36.79 -18.54 24.42
C GLY A 425 -36.70 -17.82 23.06
N GLU A 426 -35.72 -16.95 22.85
CA GLU A 426 -35.47 -16.37 21.53
C GLU A 426 -34.67 -17.33 20.65
N PRO A 427 -34.90 -17.36 19.32
CA PRO A 427 -34.06 -18.11 18.41
C PRO A 427 -32.66 -17.50 18.33
N LEU A 428 -31.67 -18.30 17.91
CA LEU A 428 -30.36 -17.77 17.51
C LEU A 428 -30.54 -16.82 16.32
N LYS A 429 -29.91 -15.67 16.37
CA LYS A 429 -29.93 -14.64 15.30
C LYS A 429 -28.50 -14.27 14.96
N PRO A 430 -28.22 -13.81 13.74
CA PRO A 430 -26.94 -13.18 13.42
C PRO A 430 -26.56 -12.13 14.44
N LEU A 431 -25.27 -12.06 14.75
CA LEU A 431 -24.73 -11.14 15.76
C LEU A 431 -25.11 -9.68 15.49
N GLU A 432 -25.17 -9.27 14.21
CA GLU A 432 -25.62 -7.93 13.77
C GLU A 432 -27.06 -7.56 14.18
N LYS A 433 -27.89 -8.57 14.48
CA LYS A 433 -29.31 -8.41 14.86
C LYS A 433 -29.57 -8.50 16.36
N VAL A 434 -28.53 -8.50 17.16
CA VAL A 434 -28.64 -8.47 18.64
C VAL A 434 -28.85 -7.03 19.11
N ALA A 435 -29.94 -6.79 19.85
CA ALA A 435 -30.66 -5.51 19.86
C ALA A 435 -30.40 -4.56 21.05
N SER A 436 -29.45 -4.80 21.97
CA SER A 436 -29.30 -3.95 23.18
C SER A 436 -27.88 -3.40 23.30
N GLY A 437 -27.73 -2.07 23.42
CA GLY A 437 -26.44 -1.40 23.53
C GLY A 437 -25.52 -1.98 24.61
N GLY A 438 -25.99 -2.07 25.85
CA GLY A 438 -25.17 -2.64 26.93
C GLY A 438 -24.91 -4.14 26.85
N GLU A 439 -25.82 -4.92 26.25
CA GLU A 439 -25.59 -6.34 25.96
C GLU A 439 -24.54 -6.49 24.85
N LEU A 440 -24.65 -5.69 23.81
CA LEU A 440 -23.72 -5.68 22.68
C LEU A 440 -22.31 -5.31 23.15
N SER A 441 -22.16 -4.26 23.97
CA SER A 441 -20.84 -3.88 24.51
C SER A 441 -20.19 -4.99 25.35
N ARG A 442 -20.98 -5.76 26.12
CA ARG A 442 -20.48 -6.92 26.87
C ARG A 442 -20.12 -8.10 25.96
N ILE A 443 -20.92 -8.32 24.92
CA ILE A 443 -20.59 -9.35 23.90
C ILE A 443 -19.28 -8.98 23.21
N MET A 444 -19.09 -7.72 22.86
CA MET A 444 -17.84 -7.23 22.27
C MET A 444 -16.67 -7.38 23.23
N LEU A 445 -16.84 -7.04 24.51
CA LEU A 445 -15.82 -7.30 25.53
C LEU A 445 -15.45 -8.79 25.62
N CYS A 446 -16.45 -9.68 25.56
CA CYS A 446 -16.22 -11.13 25.52
C CYS A 446 -15.32 -11.51 24.33
N PHE A 447 -15.67 -11.09 23.13
CA PHE A 447 -14.89 -11.39 21.94
C PHE A 447 -13.50 -10.76 21.98
N LYS A 448 -13.38 -9.48 22.39
CA LYS A 448 -12.09 -8.81 22.55
C LYS A 448 -11.22 -9.49 23.61
N SER A 449 -11.81 -10.05 24.67
CA SER A 449 -11.07 -10.85 25.65
C SER A 449 -10.52 -12.14 25.07
N ILE A 450 -11.28 -12.80 24.19
CA ILE A 450 -10.87 -14.06 23.53
C ILE A 450 -9.84 -13.82 22.44
N PHE A 451 -9.97 -12.72 21.66
CA PHE A 451 -9.13 -12.42 20.51
C PHE A 451 -8.00 -11.42 20.81
N ALA A 452 -7.81 -10.98 22.06
CA ALA A 452 -6.86 -9.92 22.44
C ALA A 452 -5.42 -10.16 21.93
N ASP A 453 -5.01 -11.41 21.75
CA ASP A 453 -3.68 -11.77 21.25
C ASP A 453 -3.52 -11.55 19.73
N ASN A 454 -4.62 -11.51 18.99
CA ASN A 454 -4.65 -11.41 17.52
C ASN A 454 -5.23 -10.09 17.02
N ASP A 455 -5.75 -9.25 17.91
CA ASP A 455 -6.32 -7.96 17.58
C ASP A 455 -5.19 -6.93 17.33
N LYS A 456 -5.20 -6.31 16.17
CA LYS A 456 -4.18 -5.34 15.75
C LYS A 456 -4.58 -3.88 16.03
N VAL A 457 -5.81 -3.65 16.50
CA VAL A 457 -6.31 -2.29 16.78
C VAL A 457 -5.77 -1.83 18.14
N PRO A 458 -4.97 -0.75 18.20
CA PRO A 458 -4.29 -0.38 19.44
C PRO A 458 -5.19 0.29 20.49
N THR A 459 -6.34 0.85 20.11
CA THR A 459 -7.24 1.58 21.04
C THR A 459 -8.66 1.04 20.97
N LEU A 460 -9.23 0.74 22.13
CA LEU A 460 -10.60 0.25 22.29
C LEU A 460 -11.41 1.20 23.17
N ILE A 461 -12.57 1.65 22.71
CA ILE A 461 -13.49 2.46 23.49
C ILE A 461 -14.73 1.63 23.83
N PHE A 462 -15.13 1.61 25.09
CA PHE A 462 -16.34 0.97 25.56
C PHE A 462 -17.32 2.01 26.13
N ASP A 463 -18.46 2.13 25.48
CA ASP A 463 -19.58 2.95 25.95
C ASP A 463 -20.74 2.06 26.37
N GLU A 464 -21.53 2.52 27.37
CA GLU A 464 -22.72 1.83 27.89
C GLU A 464 -22.50 0.39 28.40
N ILE A 465 -21.28 -0.05 28.58
CA ILE A 465 -20.96 -1.42 28.99
C ILE A 465 -21.54 -1.78 30.37
N ASP A 466 -21.73 -0.77 31.21
CA ASP A 466 -22.26 -0.86 32.57
C ASP A 466 -23.80 -0.77 32.65
N THR A 467 -24.47 -0.67 31.50
CA THR A 467 -25.94 -0.64 31.44
C THR A 467 -26.52 -1.99 31.83
N GLY A 468 -27.43 -1.99 32.82
CA GLY A 468 -28.13 -3.18 33.29
C GLY A 468 -27.30 -4.14 34.16
N ILE A 469 -26.09 -3.75 34.57
CA ILE A 469 -25.29 -4.53 35.53
C ILE A 469 -25.01 -3.77 36.82
N SER A 470 -24.66 -4.51 37.85
CA SER A 470 -24.30 -3.94 39.15
C SER A 470 -23.40 -4.86 39.96
N GLY A 471 -22.75 -4.34 40.98
CA GLY A 471 -22.05 -5.09 42.01
C GLY A 471 -20.97 -6.02 41.45
N ARG A 472 -21.20 -7.34 41.59
CA ARG A 472 -20.22 -8.37 41.24
C ARG A 472 -19.90 -8.42 39.74
N THR A 473 -20.92 -8.29 38.89
CA THR A 473 -20.75 -8.32 37.44
C THR A 473 -19.92 -7.13 36.94
N ALA A 474 -20.14 -5.93 37.53
CA ALA A 474 -19.37 -4.73 37.22
C ALA A 474 -17.87 -4.91 37.57
N ALA A 475 -17.55 -5.58 38.65
CA ALA A 475 -16.17 -5.89 39.01
C ALA A 475 -15.52 -6.82 38.00
N VAL A 476 -16.24 -7.87 37.54
CA VAL A 476 -15.74 -8.79 36.52
C VAL A 476 -15.52 -8.08 35.19
N VAL A 477 -16.46 -7.24 34.76
CA VAL A 477 -16.32 -6.41 33.54
C VAL A 477 -15.04 -5.56 33.62
N GLY A 478 -14.82 -4.89 34.75
CA GLY A 478 -13.61 -4.08 34.95
C GLY A 478 -12.32 -4.91 34.96
N GLU A 479 -12.33 -6.11 35.54
CA GLU A 479 -11.18 -7.03 35.51
C GLU A 479 -10.85 -7.51 34.08
N LYS A 480 -11.87 -7.77 33.25
CA LYS A 480 -11.69 -8.13 31.83
C LYS A 480 -11.11 -6.95 31.03
N MET A 481 -11.61 -5.73 31.25
CA MET A 481 -11.04 -4.52 30.62
C MET A 481 -9.59 -4.30 31.02
N LEU A 482 -9.27 -4.46 32.31
CA LEU A 482 -7.89 -4.35 32.79
C LEU A 482 -6.97 -5.38 32.12
N LYS A 483 -7.43 -6.61 31.91
CA LYS A 483 -6.67 -7.63 31.19
C LYS A 483 -6.42 -7.23 29.74
N ILE A 484 -7.42 -6.70 29.04
CA ILE A 484 -7.25 -6.19 27.66
C ILE A 484 -6.31 -4.98 27.65
N ALA A 485 -6.39 -4.13 28.68
CA ALA A 485 -5.57 -2.91 28.78
C ALA A 485 -4.05 -3.19 28.94
N THR A 486 -3.65 -4.43 29.19
CA THR A 486 -2.22 -4.80 29.17
C THR A 486 -1.60 -4.78 27.77
N LYS A 487 -2.43 -4.91 26.73
CA LYS A 487 -2.00 -4.98 25.32
C LYS A 487 -2.56 -3.84 24.46
N HIS A 488 -3.69 -3.28 24.87
CA HIS A 488 -4.40 -2.22 24.18
C HIS A 488 -4.60 -1.02 25.10
N GLN A 489 -4.77 0.14 24.54
CA GLN A 489 -5.33 1.27 25.28
C GLN A 489 -6.84 1.06 25.36
N VAL A 490 -7.38 1.03 26.59
CA VAL A 490 -8.82 0.92 26.84
C VAL A 490 -9.34 2.26 27.37
N ILE A 491 -10.40 2.76 26.76
CA ILE A 491 -11.15 3.94 27.21
C ILE A 491 -12.57 3.51 27.53
N CYS A 492 -13.02 3.71 28.76
CA CYS A 492 -14.36 3.30 29.19
C CYS A 492 -15.15 4.47 29.73
N VAL A 493 -16.37 4.65 29.24
CA VAL A 493 -17.35 5.55 29.84
C VAL A 493 -18.18 4.78 30.85
N THR A 494 -18.14 5.17 32.12
CA THR A 494 -18.86 4.44 33.19
C THR A 494 -19.42 5.33 34.26
N HIS A 495 -20.49 4.86 34.88
CA HIS A 495 -21.03 5.43 36.12
C HIS A 495 -20.82 4.51 37.36
N LEU A 496 -20.19 3.34 37.16
CA LEU A 496 -19.96 2.33 38.21
C LEU A 496 -18.58 2.47 38.85
N ALA A 497 -18.58 2.65 40.18
CA ALA A 497 -17.38 2.78 41.00
C ALA A 497 -16.44 1.58 40.88
N GLN A 498 -17.00 0.36 40.70
CA GLN A 498 -16.25 -0.90 40.56
C GLN A 498 -15.35 -0.92 39.33
N ILE A 499 -15.81 -0.35 38.21
CA ILE A 499 -15.03 -0.23 36.97
C ILE A 499 -14.03 0.91 37.10
N ALA A 500 -14.49 2.08 37.60
CA ALA A 500 -13.64 3.26 37.75
C ALA A 500 -12.44 3.06 38.70
N ALA A 501 -12.60 2.23 39.73
CA ALA A 501 -11.51 1.91 40.66
C ALA A 501 -10.35 1.14 40.01
N LEU A 502 -10.62 0.36 38.96
CA LEU A 502 -9.64 -0.45 38.24
C LEU A 502 -8.86 0.36 37.17
N ALA A 503 -9.31 1.58 36.85
CA ALA A 503 -8.64 2.39 35.84
C ALA A 503 -7.26 2.87 36.32
N ASP A 504 -6.31 2.97 35.36
CA ASP A 504 -5.02 3.60 35.56
C ASP A 504 -5.16 5.11 35.54
N THR A 505 -5.95 5.61 34.62
CA THR A 505 -6.23 7.02 34.42
C THR A 505 -7.72 7.29 34.65
N HIS A 506 -8.05 8.29 35.49
CA HIS A 506 -9.42 8.66 35.77
C HIS A 506 -9.68 10.12 35.38
N ILE A 507 -10.50 10.31 34.37
CA ILE A 507 -10.87 11.62 33.84
C ILE A 507 -12.33 11.93 34.27
N LEU A 508 -12.52 13.04 34.98
CA LEU A 508 -13.82 13.54 35.35
C LEU A 508 -14.35 14.50 34.30
N VAL A 509 -15.54 14.23 33.78
CA VAL A 509 -16.28 15.11 32.86
C VAL A 509 -17.35 15.86 33.69
N GLN A 510 -17.27 17.17 33.69
CA GLN A 510 -18.22 18.03 34.45
C GLN A 510 -18.90 19.02 33.53
N LYS A 511 -20.18 19.24 33.80
CA LYS A 511 -20.98 20.24 33.15
C LYS A 511 -21.09 21.43 34.08
N HIS A 512 -20.76 22.61 33.58
CA HIS A 512 -20.92 23.87 34.30
C HIS A 512 -22.00 24.70 33.64
N ASP A 513 -22.84 25.36 34.47
CA ASP A 513 -23.86 26.27 34.03
C ASP A 513 -23.64 27.59 34.76
N ASP A 514 -23.32 28.65 34.02
CA ASP A 514 -23.11 29.99 34.57
C ASP A 514 -24.37 30.87 34.50
N GLY A 515 -25.53 30.27 34.17
CA GLY A 515 -26.83 30.97 34.01
C GLY A 515 -26.96 31.70 32.66
N VAL A 516 -25.92 31.77 31.84
CA VAL A 516 -25.88 32.37 30.49
C VAL A 516 -25.56 31.31 29.45
N SER A 517 -24.62 30.44 29.77
CA SER A 517 -24.16 29.36 28.88
C SER A 517 -23.84 28.11 29.70
N THR A 518 -23.99 26.97 29.03
CA THR A 518 -23.54 25.69 29.56
C THR A 518 -22.27 25.27 28.83
N TYR A 519 -21.26 24.84 29.57
CA TYR A 519 -20.02 24.32 29.04
C TYR A 519 -19.55 23.06 29.75
N VAL A 520 -18.68 22.30 29.10
CA VAL A 520 -18.14 21.02 29.61
C VAL A 520 -16.64 21.16 29.79
N GLU A 521 -16.16 20.71 30.94
CA GLU A 521 -14.74 20.62 31.26
C GLU A 521 -14.36 19.20 31.63
N THR A 522 -13.08 18.88 31.42
CA THR A 522 -12.48 17.60 31.84
C THR A 522 -11.35 17.86 32.82
N HIS A 523 -11.27 17.03 33.84
CA HIS A 523 -10.25 17.11 34.87
C HIS A 523 -9.61 15.72 35.08
N LEU A 524 -8.29 15.65 34.98
CA LEU A 524 -7.54 14.45 35.32
C LEU A 524 -7.41 14.37 36.84
N LEU A 525 -8.01 13.33 37.45
CA LEU A 525 -8.07 13.18 38.89
C LEU A 525 -6.73 12.65 39.44
N ASN A 526 -6.23 13.26 40.51
CA ASN A 526 -5.20 12.67 41.33
C ASN A 526 -5.77 11.58 42.26
N GLU A 527 -4.94 10.86 43.01
CA GLU A 527 -5.35 9.72 43.83
C GLU A 527 -6.37 10.09 44.94
N ASP A 528 -6.26 11.28 45.55
CA ASP A 528 -7.19 11.73 46.54
C ASP A 528 -8.54 12.11 45.90
N GLU A 529 -8.52 12.83 44.81
CA GLU A 529 -9.70 13.19 43.99
C GLU A 529 -10.41 11.95 43.45
N LYS A 530 -9.64 10.96 42.97
CA LYS A 530 -10.12 9.64 42.52
C LYS A 530 -10.88 8.95 43.66
N THR A 531 -10.29 8.95 44.86
CA THR A 531 -10.92 8.34 46.03
C THR A 531 -12.25 9.04 46.40
N MET A 532 -12.27 10.36 46.37
CA MET A 532 -13.49 11.12 46.64
C MET A 532 -14.55 10.90 45.55
N ARG A 533 -14.13 10.86 44.29
CA ARG A 533 -15.06 10.62 43.18
C ARG A 533 -15.67 9.23 43.25
N ILE A 534 -14.88 8.20 43.53
CA ILE A 534 -15.36 6.84 43.72
C ILE A 534 -16.34 6.77 44.91
N ALA A 535 -16.04 7.45 46.01
CA ALA A 535 -16.96 7.52 47.17
C ALA A 535 -18.32 8.11 46.78
N ARG A 536 -18.33 9.21 46.02
CA ARG A 536 -19.57 9.84 45.52
C ARG A 536 -20.32 8.94 44.54
N MET A 537 -19.63 8.19 43.70
CA MET A 537 -20.25 7.22 42.79
C MET A 537 -20.94 6.06 43.53
N MET A 538 -20.51 5.72 44.75
CA MET A 538 -21.06 4.62 45.57
C MET A 538 -22.26 5.06 46.41
N ASP A 539 -22.23 6.25 47.00
CA ASP A 539 -23.15 6.69 48.06
C ASP A 539 -23.93 7.97 47.68
N GLY A 540 -23.86 8.38 46.44
CA GLY A 540 -24.40 9.64 45.98
C GLY A 540 -23.49 10.83 46.35
N GLU A 541 -24.04 12.04 46.41
CA GLU A 541 -23.27 13.28 46.65
C GLU A 541 -22.70 13.44 48.07
N SER A 542 -22.83 12.45 48.95
CA SER A 542 -22.37 12.55 50.33
C SER A 542 -20.88 12.19 50.49
N ASP A 543 -20.06 13.13 50.96
CA ASP A 543 -18.67 12.88 51.37
C ASP A 543 -18.61 12.21 52.75
N SER A 544 -19.40 11.15 52.96
CA SER A 544 -19.47 10.47 54.26
C SER A 544 -18.15 9.72 54.55
N PRO A 545 -17.65 9.74 55.80
CA PRO A 545 -16.43 8.99 56.16
C PRO A 545 -16.52 7.50 55.85
N SER A 546 -17.74 6.91 55.87
CA SER A 546 -17.99 5.52 55.51
C SER A 546 -17.82 5.28 54.03
N ALA A 547 -18.32 6.16 53.15
CA ALA A 547 -18.17 6.09 51.71
C ALA A 547 -16.68 6.18 51.29
N ILE A 548 -15.95 7.12 51.87
CA ILE A 548 -14.51 7.30 51.64
C ILE A 548 -13.75 6.04 52.08
N LYS A 549 -14.09 5.44 53.21
CA LYS A 549 -13.45 4.18 53.64
C LYS A 549 -13.71 3.05 52.66
N HIS A 550 -14.95 2.87 52.21
CA HIS A 550 -15.31 1.85 51.21
C HIS A 550 -14.62 2.10 49.86
N ALA A 551 -14.52 3.37 49.44
CA ALA A 551 -13.79 3.72 48.20
C ALA A 551 -12.30 3.32 48.30
N ARG A 552 -11.65 3.61 49.44
CA ARG A 552 -10.27 3.18 49.70
C ARG A 552 -10.11 1.65 49.69
N GLU A 553 -11.04 0.93 50.28
CA GLU A 553 -11.04 -0.56 50.26
C GLU A 553 -11.19 -1.10 48.82
N LEU A 554 -12.05 -0.45 48.01
CA LEU A 554 -12.27 -0.82 46.63
C LEU A 554 -11.00 -0.56 45.77
N ILE A 555 -10.37 0.60 45.94
CA ILE A 555 -9.12 0.94 45.27
C ILE A 555 -7.99 -0.04 45.67
N ALA A 556 -7.85 -0.31 46.97
CA ALA A 556 -6.84 -1.24 47.48
C ALA A 556 -7.05 -2.68 46.96
N ARG A 557 -8.31 -3.08 46.73
CA ARG A 557 -8.63 -4.34 46.06
C ARG A 557 -8.25 -4.29 44.58
N ALA A 558 -8.55 -3.19 43.88
CA ALA A 558 -8.19 -2.97 42.48
C ALA A 558 -6.66 -3.06 42.27
N GLU A 559 -5.87 -2.41 43.13
CA GLU A 559 -4.40 -2.47 43.08
C GLU A 559 -3.84 -3.91 43.23
N LYS A 560 -4.45 -4.74 44.08
CA LYS A 560 -4.08 -6.16 44.20
C LYS A 560 -4.40 -6.96 42.96
N ILE A 561 -5.49 -6.61 42.26
CA ILE A 561 -5.86 -7.25 40.99
C ILE A 561 -4.88 -6.83 39.90
N LYS A 562 -4.55 -5.53 39.80
CA LYS A 562 -3.53 -5.01 38.88
C LYS A 562 -2.18 -5.71 39.05
N ALA A 563 -1.70 -5.79 40.29
CA ALA A 563 -0.43 -6.48 40.60
C ALA A 563 -0.41 -7.95 40.19
N LYS A 564 -1.55 -8.66 40.29
CA LYS A 564 -1.67 -10.05 39.82
C LYS A 564 -1.67 -10.12 38.30
N THR A 565 -2.36 -9.21 37.61
CA THR A 565 -2.44 -9.17 36.16
C THR A 565 -1.07 -8.84 35.56
N SER A 566 -0.31 -7.91 36.14
CA SER A 566 1.05 -7.56 35.69
C SER A 566 2.09 -8.67 35.91
N ASN A 567 1.88 -9.59 36.86
CA ASN A 567 2.80 -10.72 37.12
C ASN A 567 2.50 -11.97 36.28
N CYS A 568 1.41 -11.97 35.49
CA CYS A 568 1.04 -13.10 34.62
C CYS A 568 1.55 -12.95 33.18
N PHE A 569 2.23 -11.87 32.90
CA PHE A 569 2.87 -11.54 31.62
C PHE A 569 4.34 -11.15 31.85
#